data_fad3adda4a35588e31d3f2019a08b724
#
_entry.id   fad3adda4a35588e31d3f2019a08b724
#
_cell.length_a   1.000
_cell.length_b   1.000
_cell.length_c   1.000
_cell.angle_alpha   90.00
_cell.angle_beta   90.00
_cell.angle_gamma   90.00
#
_symmetry.space_group_name_H-M   'P 1'
#
loop_
_entity.id
_entity.type
_entity.pdbx_description
1 polymer ?
#
loop_
_entity_poly.entity_id
_entity_poly.type
_entity_poly.pdbx_seq_one_letter_code
_entity_poly.pdbx_strand_id
1 'polypeptide(L)'
;MAKILGEPGKISLKFCSGTGIEEFKQKFSLTNSEVAAFLRDLAQEIESGGKVEVAYGGVSLFVNPMSPINLEVEYEEDELEIEIKLKEKP
;
A
#
# COMPACT_ATOMS: atom_id res chain seq x y z
N MET A 1 -2.05 -9.37 -6.92
CA MET A 1 -2.84 -8.32 -6.25
C MET A 1 -2.77 -8.50 -4.74
N ALA A 2 -2.36 -7.47 -4.01
CA ALA A 2 -2.35 -7.50 -2.56
C ALA A 2 -3.68 -6.96 -2.05
N LYS A 3 -4.46 -7.81 -1.38
CA LYS A 3 -5.77 -7.44 -0.85
C LYS A 3 -5.71 -7.15 0.63
N ILE A 4 -6.43 -6.12 1.05
CA ILE A 4 -6.59 -5.78 2.46
C ILE A 4 -7.96 -6.26 2.90
N LEU A 5 -8.01 -7.18 3.85
CA LEU A 5 -9.23 -7.85 4.29
C LEU A 5 -9.72 -7.42 5.68
N GLY A 6 -9.07 -6.44 6.29
CA GLY A 6 -9.43 -6.02 7.64
C GLY A 6 -10.48 -4.91 7.68
N GLU A 7 -10.80 -4.47 8.90
CA GLU A 7 -11.73 -3.38 9.14
C GLU A 7 -11.08 -2.05 8.73
N PRO A 8 -11.77 -1.23 7.92
CA PRO A 8 -11.22 0.06 7.52
C PRO A 8 -11.35 1.09 8.65
N GLY A 9 -10.32 1.92 8.77
CA GLY A 9 -10.37 3.10 9.61
C GLY A 9 -10.87 4.30 8.82
N LYS A 10 -10.34 5.48 9.14
CA LYS A 10 -10.72 6.71 8.46
C LYS A 10 -10.16 6.73 7.03
N ILE A 11 -11.00 7.05 6.07
CA ILE A 11 -10.63 7.14 4.66
C ILE A 11 -10.40 8.59 4.25
N SER A 12 -9.41 8.80 3.39
CA SER A 12 -9.14 10.08 2.76
C SER A 12 -8.88 9.84 1.27
N LEU A 13 -9.69 10.47 0.45
CA LEU A 13 -9.66 10.32 -1.01
C LEU A 13 -9.62 11.69 -1.66
N LYS A 14 -8.77 11.84 -2.66
CA LYS A 14 -8.71 13.06 -3.45
C LYS A 14 -8.71 12.69 -4.93
N PHE A 15 -9.63 13.25 -5.67
CA PHE A 15 -9.77 13.00 -7.10
C PHE A 15 -9.27 14.17 -7.91
N CYS A 16 -8.56 13.88 -8.97
CA CYS A 16 -8.21 14.85 -9.97
C CYS A 16 -9.28 14.81 -11.05
N SER A 17 -9.72 15.97 -11.52
CA SER A 17 -10.76 16.07 -12.53
C SER A 17 -10.41 15.28 -13.80
N GLY A 18 -11.22 14.28 -14.09
CA GLY A 18 -11.09 13.49 -15.31
C GLY A 18 -9.97 12.46 -15.35
N THR A 19 -9.17 12.32 -14.30
CA THR A 19 -8.01 11.42 -14.31
C THR A 19 -8.00 10.33 -13.23
N GLY A 20 -9.04 10.26 -12.38
CA GLY A 20 -9.14 9.25 -11.35
C GLY A 20 -8.61 9.71 -10.00
N ILE A 21 -8.16 8.75 -9.18
CA ILE A 21 -7.72 9.04 -7.81
C ILE A 21 -6.35 9.67 -7.81
N GLU A 22 -6.25 10.90 -7.32
CA GLU A 22 -4.98 11.60 -7.15
C GLU A 22 -4.33 11.27 -5.81
N GLU A 23 -5.16 11.11 -4.77
CA GLU A 23 -4.68 10.84 -3.43
C GLU A 23 -5.64 9.89 -2.71
N PHE A 24 -5.08 8.89 -2.06
CA PHE A 24 -5.85 7.94 -1.27
C PHE A 24 -5.09 7.64 0.00
N LYS A 25 -5.77 7.76 1.14
CA LYS A 25 -5.19 7.41 2.41
C LYS A 25 -6.24 6.76 3.29
N GLN A 26 -5.95 5.58 3.78
CA GLN A 26 -6.83 4.88 4.69
C GLN A 26 -6.03 4.04 5.66
N LYS A 27 -6.43 4.07 6.93
CA LYS A 27 -5.84 3.25 7.97
C LYS A 27 -6.67 1.99 8.13
N PHE A 28 -6.00 0.89 8.44
CA PHE A 28 -6.65 -0.40 8.66
C PHE A 28 -6.20 -0.97 9.99
N SER A 29 -7.11 -1.66 10.66
CA SER A 29 -6.79 -2.44 11.86
C SER A 29 -6.90 -3.89 11.47
N LEU A 30 -5.77 -4.58 11.44
CA LEU A 30 -5.68 -5.94 10.92
C LEU A 30 -5.16 -6.90 11.98
N THR A 31 -5.58 -8.16 11.90
CA THR A 31 -4.99 -9.20 12.72
C THR A 31 -3.59 -9.52 12.20
N ASN A 32 -2.80 -10.23 13.02
CA ASN A 32 -1.47 -10.65 12.61
C ASN A 32 -1.49 -11.45 11.30
N SER A 33 -2.44 -12.35 11.17
CA SER A 33 -2.58 -13.18 9.97
C SER A 33 -2.93 -12.36 8.73
N GLU A 34 -3.80 -11.38 8.89
CA GLU A 34 -4.21 -10.50 7.78
C GLU A 34 -3.05 -9.65 7.29
N VAL A 35 -2.28 -9.08 8.21
CA VAL A 35 -1.09 -8.30 7.86
C VAL A 35 -0.06 -9.19 7.17
N ALA A 36 0.20 -10.37 7.73
CA ALA A 36 1.18 -11.29 7.16
C ALA A 36 0.81 -11.71 5.74
N ALA A 37 -0.47 -12.00 5.51
CA ALA A 37 -0.95 -12.37 4.17
C ALA A 37 -0.77 -11.22 3.18
N PHE A 38 -1.14 -10.00 3.58
CA PHE A 38 -0.96 -8.82 2.76
C PHE A 38 0.51 -8.61 2.39
N LEU A 39 1.40 -8.72 3.37
CA LEU A 39 2.83 -8.52 3.15
C LEU A 39 3.43 -9.59 2.23
N ARG A 40 2.97 -10.84 2.34
CA ARG A 40 3.42 -11.90 1.44
C ARG A 40 3.03 -11.62 -0.01
N ASP A 41 1.79 -11.18 -0.22
CA ASP A 41 1.31 -10.85 -1.55
C ASP A 41 2.06 -9.65 -2.12
N LEU A 42 2.28 -8.64 -1.30
CA LEU A 42 3.03 -7.45 -1.69
C LEU A 42 4.47 -7.80 -2.07
N ALA A 43 5.11 -8.65 -1.25
CA ALA A 43 6.48 -9.09 -1.51
C ALA A 43 6.60 -9.80 -2.86
N GLN A 44 5.63 -10.65 -3.18
CA GLN A 44 5.60 -11.37 -4.46
C GLN A 44 5.51 -10.42 -5.64
N GLU A 45 4.66 -9.41 -5.55
CA GLU A 45 4.51 -8.43 -6.63
C GLU A 45 5.76 -7.59 -6.82
N ILE A 46 6.39 -7.17 -5.73
CA ILE A 46 7.65 -6.42 -5.78
C ILE A 46 8.75 -7.26 -6.42
N GLU A 47 8.84 -8.52 -6.00
CA GLU A 47 9.87 -9.45 -6.50
C GLU A 47 9.71 -9.72 -8.00
N SER A 48 8.49 -9.75 -8.51
CA SER A 48 8.23 -9.98 -9.92
C SER A 48 8.73 -8.83 -10.81
N GLY A 49 8.94 -7.65 -10.25
CA GLY A 49 9.48 -6.50 -10.97
C GLY A 49 8.47 -5.76 -11.84
N GLY A 50 7.22 -6.18 -11.80
CA GLY A 50 6.17 -5.55 -12.59
C GLY A 50 5.27 -4.63 -11.76
N LYS A 51 4.02 -4.56 -12.16
CA LYS A 51 3.01 -3.75 -11.49
C LYS A 51 2.73 -4.24 -10.08
N VAL A 52 2.68 -3.31 -9.12
CA VAL A 52 2.28 -3.59 -7.75
C VAL A 52 0.88 -3.03 -7.55
N GLU A 53 -0.04 -3.85 -7.11
CA GLU A 53 -1.44 -3.47 -6.95
C GLU A 53 -1.95 -3.79 -5.55
N VAL A 54 -2.63 -2.81 -4.95
CA VAL A 54 -3.28 -2.97 -3.65
C VAL A 54 -4.78 -2.78 -3.84
N ALA A 55 -5.56 -3.71 -3.34
CA ALA A 55 -7.02 -3.67 -3.48
C ALA A 55 -7.71 -3.72 -2.13
N TYR A 56 -8.75 -2.91 -2.00
CA TYR A 56 -9.63 -2.91 -0.84
C TYR A 56 -11.05 -2.59 -1.30
N GLY A 57 -11.99 -3.51 -1.02
CA GLY A 57 -13.37 -3.35 -1.43
C GLY A 57 -13.47 -3.11 -2.93
N GLY A 58 -14.11 -2.02 -3.34
CA GLY A 58 -14.21 -1.64 -4.75
C GLY A 58 -13.09 -0.75 -5.25
N VAL A 59 -12.06 -0.53 -4.43
CA VAL A 59 -10.94 0.35 -4.79
C VAL A 59 -9.71 -0.48 -5.13
N SER A 60 -9.08 -0.16 -6.26
CA SER A 60 -7.84 -0.81 -6.66
C SER A 60 -6.83 0.28 -7.05
N LEU A 61 -5.66 0.24 -6.43
CA LEU A 61 -4.59 1.20 -6.64
C LEU A 61 -3.35 0.45 -7.09
N PHE A 62 -2.68 0.95 -8.13
CA PHE A 62 -1.50 0.28 -8.62
C PHE A 62 -0.42 1.27 -9.04
N VAL A 63 0.79 0.78 -9.10
CA VAL A 63 1.96 1.54 -9.51
C VAL A 63 2.95 0.59 -10.20
N ASN A 64 3.68 1.09 -11.16
CA ASN A 64 4.84 0.39 -11.73
C ASN A 64 6.07 0.99 -11.08
N PRO A 65 6.59 0.37 -10.02
CA PRO A 65 7.58 1.06 -9.18
C PRO A 65 8.92 1.26 -9.84
N MET A 66 9.46 2.46 -9.63
CA MET A 66 10.79 2.85 -10.05
C MET A 66 11.82 2.33 -9.04
N SER A 67 12.91 1.76 -9.52
CA SER A 67 14.04 1.36 -8.68
C SER A 67 14.98 2.54 -8.43
N PRO A 68 15.58 2.65 -7.23
CA PRO A 68 15.37 1.82 -6.06
C PRO A 68 14.09 2.15 -5.31
N ILE A 69 13.56 1.15 -4.58
CA ILE A 69 12.41 1.35 -3.71
C ILE A 69 12.93 1.85 -2.36
N ASN A 70 12.30 2.90 -1.84
CA ASN A 70 12.71 3.49 -0.57
C ASN A 70 11.99 2.84 0.61
N LEU A 71 12.78 2.46 1.61
CA LEU A 71 12.28 1.88 2.85
C LEU A 71 12.69 2.79 4.00
N GLU A 72 11.73 3.20 4.81
CA GLU A 72 11.98 4.00 5.99
C GLU A 72 11.56 3.24 7.23
N VAL A 73 12.42 3.23 8.23
CA VAL A 73 12.15 2.58 9.51
C VAL A 73 12.32 3.60 10.61
N GLU A 74 11.32 3.74 11.46
CA GLU A 74 11.35 4.68 12.56
C GLU A 74 10.88 4.00 13.84
N TYR A 75 11.57 4.24 14.94
CA TYR A 75 11.19 3.72 16.25
C TYR A 75 11.12 4.87 17.25
N GLU A 76 9.95 5.03 17.85
CA GLU A 76 9.74 6.09 18.84
C GLU A 76 8.59 5.69 19.79
N GLU A 77 8.77 5.92 21.07
CA GLU A 77 7.75 5.66 22.09
C GLU A 77 7.15 4.23 22.00
N ASP A 78 8.03 3.22 21.90
CA ASP A 78 7.66 1.82 21.80
C ASP A 78 6.83 1.46 20.57
N GLU A 79 6.84 2.32 19.56
CA GLU A 79 6.18 2.07 18.29
C GLU A 79 7.18 1.97 17.16
N LEU A 80 7.10 0.88 16.40
CA LEU A 80 7.93 0.68 15.22
C LEU A 80 7.10 0.98 13.97
N GLU A 81 7.54 1.99 13.19
CA GLU A 81 6.91 2.33 11.93
C GLU A 81 7.79 1.88 10.77
N ILE A 82 7.17 1.22 9.81
CA ILE A 82 7.84 0.78 8.59
C ILE A 82 7.07 1.34 7.40
N GLU A 83 7.76 2.12 6.57
CA GLU A 83 7.15 2.73 5.40
C GLU A 83 7.90 2.33 4.14
N ILE A 84 7.16 1.84 3.15
CA ILE A 84 7.71 1.45 1.86
C ILE A 84 7.10 2.38 0.81
N LYS A 85 7.95 3.14 0.11
CA LYS A 85 7.50 4.08 -0.91
C LYS A 85 7.75 3.51 -2.29
N LEU A 86 6.66 3.28 -3.01
CA LEU A 86 6.67 2.77 -4.37
C LEU A 86 6.25 3.89 -5.30
N LYS A 87 7.19 4.45 -6.04
CA LYS A 87 6.91 5.56 -6.96
C LYS A 87 6.75 5.07 -8.37
N GLU A 88 5.77 5.63 -9.09
CA GLU A 88 5.55 5.34 -10.49
C GLU A 88 6.76 5.72 -11.33
N LYS A 89 7.11 4.87 -12.28
CA LYS A 89 8.14 5.19 -13.27
C LYS A 89 7.71 6.39 -14.11
N PRO A 90 8.65 7.28 -14.44
CA PRO A 90 8.33 8.42 -15.31
C PRO A 90 7.97 7.98 -16.73
#